data_411d1a0a822df6a4213b01e951c0cea5
#
_entry.id   411d1a0a822df6a4213b01e951c0cea5
#
_cell.length_a   1.000
_cell.length_b   1.000
_cell.length_c   1.000
_cell.angle_alpha   90.00
_cell.angle_beta   90.00
_cell.angle_gamma   90.00
#
_symmetry.space_group_name_H-M   'P 1'
#
loop_
_entity.id
_entity.type
_entity.pdbx_description
1 polymer ?
#
loop_
_entity_poly.entity_id
_entity_poly.type
_entity_poly.pdbx_seq_one_letter_code
_entity_poly.pdbx_strand_id
1 'polypeptide(L)'
;MARLIALLTLLCGTGVHASEDEAMSRIRALLEAQPRIRAEFEQTKQMADLQRPMVARGRMLVWGQTGVIWEIEEPVKNAIVLREHTTIRIDARGRRLTTRAEHDPAAARIGRVMNALLQGDTATLGQWFQIAAQIGAQGWSITLTPRKGPMAAFLKSMQVMGDKFVQAVALDESNGDSTRIRFLNHRDAAPLSEQERELLDVR
;
A
#
# COMPACT_ATOMS: atom_id res chain seq x y z
N MET A 1 -23.02 57.41 34.48
CA MET A 1 -23.22 56.59 33.26
C MET A 1 -21.89 55.92 32.92
N ALA A 2 -21.70 54.69 33.38
CA ALA A 2 -20.48 53.92 33.14
C ALA A 2 -20.75 52.86 32.05
N ARG A 3 -20.06 52.94 30.92
CA ARG A 3 -20.14 51.99 29.82
C ARG A 3 -19.16 50.86 30.10
N LEU A 4 -19.68 49.66 30.38
CA LEU A 4 -18.95 48.45 30.49
C LEU A 4 -18.71 47.90 29.07
N ILE A 5 -17.45 47.89 28.61
CA ILE A 5 -17.04 47.25 27.34
C ILE A 5 -16.63 45.83 27.68
N ALA A 6 -17.47 44.85 27.29
CA ALA A 6 -17.13 43.43 27.38
C ALA A 6 -16.21 43.06 26.21
N LEU A 7 -14.96 42.73 26.54
CA LEU A 7 -13.96 42.23 25.60
C LEU A 7 -14.19 40.73 25.37
N LEU A 8 -14.83 40.39 24.26
CA LEU A 8 -15.04 38.99 23.84
C LEU A 8 -13.76 38.49 23.18
N THR A 9 -12.91 37.79 23.92
CA THR A 9 -11.73 37.10 23.39
C THR A 9 -12.16 35.88 22.61
N LEU A 10 -12.14 35.97 21.29
CA LEU A 10 -12.35 34.88 20.35
C LEU A 10 -11.08 33.99 20.39
N LEU A 11 -11.14 32.84 21.10
CA LEU A 11 -10.12 31.81 20.98
C LEU A 11 -10.28 31.16 19.61
N CYS A 12 -9.54 31.66 18.60
CA CYS A 12 -9.27 30.92 17.39
C CYS A 12 -8.37 29.74 17.76
N GLY A 13 -8.97 28.54 17.92
CA GLY A 13 -8.24 27.30 17.97
C GLY A 13 -7.53 27.08 16.63
N THR A 14 -6.25 27.44 16.57
CA THR A 14 -5.38 27.07 15.46
C THR A 14 -5.16 25.57 15.52
N GLY A 15 -6.00 24.82 14.81
CA GLY A 15 -5.71 23.42 14.50
C GLY A 15 -4.39 23.38 13.74
N VAL A 16 -3.33 22.94 14.39
CA VAL A 16 -2.03 22.69 13.75
C VAL A 16 -2.26 21.55 12.77
N HIS A 17 -2.53 21.88 11.51
CA HIS A 17 -2.44 20.90 10.43
C HIS A 17 -0.94 20.74 10.17
N ALA A 18 -0.41 19.53 10.43
CA ALA A 18 0.93 19.19 10.01
C ALA A 18 1.06 19.44 8.51
N SER A 19 2.16 20.02 8.07
CA SER A 19 2.44 20.16 6.64
C SER A 19 2.46 18.77 5.99
N GLU A 20 2.16 18.69 4.69
CA GLU A 20 2.22 17.41 3.95
C GLU A 20 3.57 16.71 4.13
N ASP A 21 4.66 17.47 4.14
CA ASP A 21 6.02 16.94 4.33
C ASP A 21 6.22 16.37 5.74
N GLU A 22 5.67 17.03 6.76
CA GLU A 22 5.73 16.52 8.15
C GLU A 22 4.88 15.26 8.30
N ALA A 23 3.66 15.24 7.74
CA ALA A 23 2.81 14.07 7.74
C ALA A 23 3.51 12.89 7.06
N MET A 24 4.09 13.11 5.90
CA MET A 24 4.85 12.09 5.15
C MET A 24 6.04 11.57 5.93
N SER A 25 6.83 12.45 6.56
CA SER A 25 7.98 12.08 7.38
C SER A 25 7.56 11.18 8.56
N ARG A 26 6.47 11.50 9.23
CA ARG A 26 5.94 10.72 10.35
C ARG A 26 5.40 9.36 9.90
N ILE A 27 4.67 9.31 8.79
CA ILE A 27 4.17 8.05 8.21
C ILE A 27 5.35 7.15 7.82
N ARG A 28 6.36 7.71 7.19
CA ARG A 28 7.59 6.98 6.83
C ARG A 28 8.23 6.35 8.06
N ALA A 29 8.42 7.09 9.14
CA ALA A 29 9.00 6.57 10.37
C ALA A 29 8.17 5.41 10.97
N LEU A 30 6.83 5.48 10.88
CA LEU A 30 5.96 4.39 11.32
C LEU A 30 6.14 3.12 10.48
N LEU A 31 6.25 3.26 9.16
CA LEU A 31 6.42 2.13 8.24
C LEU A 31 7.83 1.51 8.36
N GLU A 32 8.87 2.33 8.46
CA GLU A 32 10.25 1.88 8.66
C GLU A 32 10.46 1.14 9.99
N ALA A 33 9.67 1.45 11.01
CA ALA A 33 9.70 0.74 12.29
C ALA A 33 9.18 -0.71 12.20
N GLN A 34 8.54 -1.07 11.10
CA GLN A 34 7.90 -2.37 10.90
C GLN A 34 8.40 -3.07 9.62
N PRO A 35 9.70 -3.42 9.54
CA PRO A 35 10.28 -3.92 8.29
C PRO A 35 9.86 -5.36 7.95
N ARG A 36 9.23 -6.07 8.89
CA ARG A 36 8.88 -7.49 8.76
C ARG A 36 7.46 -7.71 9.25
N ILE A 37 6.55 -7.94 8.32
CA ILE A 37 5.12 -8.02 8.63
C ILE A 37 4.51 -9.23 7.96
N ARG A 38 3.70 -9.99 8.70
CA ARG A 38 2.68 -10.88 8.17
C ARG A 38 1.32 -10.25 8.42
N ALA A 39 0.45 -10.36 7.44
CA ALA A 39 -0.95 -9.99 7.57
C ALA A 39 -1.82 -10.92 6.74
N GLU A 40 -3.05 -11.06 7.12
CA GLU A 40 -4.11 -11.59 6.27
C GLU A 40 -4.69 -10.43 5.45
N PHE A 41 -5.28 -10.73 4.30
CA PHE A 41 -5.99 -9.71 3.55
C PHE A 41 -7.33 -10.22 2.99
N GLU A 42 -8.24 -9.29 2.85
CA GLU A 42 -9.44 -9.45 2.05
C GLU A 42 -9.41 -8.40 0.94
N GLN A 43 -9.46 -8.85 -0.29
CA GLN A 43 -9.49 -8.01 -1.48
C GLN A 43 -10.85 -8.13 -2.15
N THR A 44 -11.48 -7.00 -2.40
CA THR A 44 -12.72 -6.90 -3.20
C THR A 44 -12.41 -6.12 -4.46
N LYS A 45 -12.60 -6.74 -5.63
CA LYS A 45 -12.51 -6.06 -6.92
C LYS A 45 -13.90 -5.92 -7.52
N GLN A 46 -14.32 -4.67 -7.74
CA GLN A 46 -15.51 -4.33 -8.51
C GLN A 46 -15.07 -3.98 -9.93
N MET A 47 -15.54 -4.74 -10.88
CA MET A 47 -15.34 -4.46 -12.30
C MET A 47 -16.55 -3.66 -12.80
N ALA A 48 -16.31 -2.65 -13.64
CA ALA A 48 -17.35 -1.77 -14.16
C ALA A 48 -18.46 -2.55 -14.90
N ASP A 49 -18.07 -3.61 -15.61
CA ASP A 49 -18.98 -4.42 -16.42
C ASP A 49 -19.61 -5.61 -15.67
N LEU A 50 -19.28 -5.82 -14.38
CA LEU A 50 -19.79 -6.92 -13.58
C LEU A 50 -20.68 -6.44 -12.44
N GLN A 51 -21.87 -7.06 -12.31
CA GLN A 51 -22.81 -6.73 -11.22
C GLN A 51 -22.33 -7.16 -9.84
N ARG A 52 -21.49 -8.19 -9.76
CA ARG A 52 -21.00 -8.73 -8.48
C ARG A 52 -19.50 -8.54 -8.35
N PRO A 53 -19.03 -8.08 -7.20
CA PRO A 53 -17.60 -7.98 -6.95
C PRO A 53 -16.94 -9.36 -6.88
N MET A 54 -15.68 -9.40 -7.24
CA MET A 54 -14.81 -10.54 -7.00
C MET A 54 -14.13 -10.37 -5.66
N VAL A 55 -14.25 -11.37 -4.80
CA VAL A 55 -13.61 -11.37 -3.48
C VAL A 55 -12.49 -12.40 -3.47
N ALA A 56 -11.33 -11.98 -2.99
CA ALA A 56 -10.18 -12.86 -2.76
C ALA A 56 -9.70 -12.68 -1.31
N ARG A 57 -9.23 -13.76 -0.70
CA ARG A 57 -8.63 -13.77 0.63
C ARG A 57 -7.29 -14.46 0.58
N GLY A 58 -6.40 -14.04 1.47
CA GLY A 58 -5.09 -14.65 1.50
C GLY A 58 -4.19 -14.03 2.56
N ARG A 59 -2.90 -14.25 2.37
CA ARG A 59 -1.86 -13.80 3.29
C ARG A 59 -0.80 -12.99 2.57
N MET A 60 -0.26 -12.02 3.27
CA MET A 60 0.86 -11.21 2.82
C MET A 60 2.02 -11.37 3.80
N LEU A 61 3.23 -11.46 3.26
CA LEU A 61 4.48 -11.37 3.99
C LEU A 61 5.34 -10.28 3.35
N VAL A 62 5.76 -9.32 4.15
CA VAL A 62 6.76 -8.31 3.80
C VAL A 62 8.04 -8.63 4.55
N TRP A 63 9.18 -8.65 3.88
CA TRP A 63 10.48 -8.89 4.47
C TRP A 63 11.46 -7.79 4.07
N GLY A 64 11.34 -6.67 4.75
CA GLY A 64 12.17 -5.48 4.50
C GLY A 64 12.24 -5.11 3.03
N GLN A 65 13.44 -4.80 2.58
CA GLN A 65 13.72 -4.48 1.17
C GLN A 65 13.88 -5.73 0.29
N THR A 66 13.92 -6.92 0.89
CA THR A 66 14.16 -8.17 0.15
C THR A 66 12.99 -8.54 -0.74
N GLY A 67 11.76 -8.34 -0.26
CA GLY A 67 10.58 -8.60 -1.09
C GLY A 67 9.28 -8.80 -0.34
N VAL A 68 8.26 -9.10 -1.13
CA VAL A 68 6.89 -9.35 -0.68
C VAL A 68 6.40 -10.66 -1.25
N ILE A 69 5.80 -11.51 -0.41
CA ILE A 69 5.02 -12.66 -0.82
C ILE A 69 3.55 -12.30 -0.64
N TRP A 70 2.79 -12.36 -1.73
CA TRP A 70 1.35 -12.15 -1.79
C TRP A 70 0.69 -13.46 -2.18
N GLU A 71 0.05 -14.14 -1.23
CA GLU A 71 -0.56 -15.45 -1.44
C GLU A 71 -2.08 -15.34 -1.38
N ILE A 72 -2.75 -15.62 -2.49
CA ILE A 72 -4.21 -15.77 -2.55
C ILE A 72 -4.53 -17.21 -2.18
N GLU A 73 -5.39 -17.41 -1.21
CA GLU A 73 -5.88 -18.72 -0.75
C GLU A 73 -7.25 -19.04 -1.33
N GLU A 74 -8.10 -18.01 -1.48
CA GLU A 74 -9.46 -18.11 -2.01
C GLU A 74 -9.72 -17.03 -3.05
N PRO A 75 -10.50 -17.30 -4.13
CA PRO A 75 -11.17 -18.56 -4.47
C PRO A 75 -10.26 -19.57 -5.17
N VAL A 76 -9.12 -19.14 -5.71
CA VAL A 76 -8.16 -19.98 -6.44
C VAL A 76 -6.77 -19.69 -5.92
N LYS A 77 -6.16 -20.73 -5.34
CA LYS A 77 -4.83 -20.62 -4.74
C LYS A 77 -3.79 -20.22 -5.78
N ASN A 78 -3.09 -19.13 -5.51
CA ASN A 78 -1.93 -18.68 -6.30
C ASN A 78 -1.07 -17.74 -5.44
N ALA A 79 0.15 -17.48 -5.89
CA ALA A 79 0.99 -16.50 -5.20
C ALA A 79 1.81 -15.68 -6.19
N ILE A 80 2.14 -14.46 -5.76
CA ILE A 80 3.08 -13.57 -6.43
C ILE A 80 4.16 -13.21 -5.42
N VAL A 81 5.41 -13.40 -5.82
CA VAL A 81 6.57 -12.96 -5.06
C VAL A 81 7.21 -11.80 -5.81
N LEU A 82 7.28 -10.66 -5.16
CA LEU A 82 7.91 -9.45 -5.68
C LEU A 82 9.27 -9.31 -5.03
N ARG A 83 10.33 -9.33 -5.81
CA ARG A 83 11.70 -9.01 -5.42
C ARG A 83 12.16 -7.77 -6.21
N GLU A 84 13.29 -7.21 -5.85
CA GLU A 84 13.83 -6.01 -6.50
C GLU A 84 13.88 -6.11 -8.03
N HIS A 85 14.38 -7.24 -8.55
CA HIS A 85 14.61 -7.42 -9.99
C HIS A 85 13.79 -8.55 -10.61
N THR A 86 13.01 -9.28 -9.81
CA THR A 86 12.26 -10.44 -10.30
C THR A 86 10.86 -10.52 -9.70
N THR A 87 9.94 -11.01 -10.51
CA THR A 87 8.60 -11.41 -10.08
C THR A 87 8.45 -12.90 -10.29
N ILE A 88 8.02 -13.65 -9.27
CA ILE A 88 7.70 -15.07 -9.36
C ILE A 88 6.19 -15.20 -9.24
N ARG A 89 5.55 -15.80 -10.23
CA ARG A 89 4.13 -16.20 -10.16
C ARG A 89 4.05 -17.70 -9.93
N ILE A 90 3.23 -18.09 -8.97
CA ILE A 90 2.99 -19.48 -8.61
C ILE A 90 1.51 -19.77 -8.83
N ASP A 91 1.18 -20.69 -9.72
CA ASP A 91 -0.22 -21.04 -10.01
C ASP A 91 -0.78 -22.05 -8.99
N ALA A 92 -2.07 -22.38 -9.13
CA ALA A 92 -2.77 -23.32 -8.25
C ALA A 92 -2.18 -24.73 -8.25
N ARG A 93 -1.37 -25.09 -9.26
CA ARG A 93 -0.66 -26.37 -9.37
C ARG A 93 0.76 -26.31 -8.84
N GLY A 94 1.18 -25.16 -8.27
CA GLY A 94 2.54 -24.95 -7.77
C GLY A 94 3.58 -24.68 -8.87
N ARG A 95 3.18 -24.52 -10.13
CA ARG A 95 4.11 -24.18 -11.22
C ARG A 95 4.59 -22.75 -11.05
N ARG A 96 5.90 -22.57 -11.12
CA ARG A 96 6.55 -21.27 -10.94
C ARG A 96 6.93 -20.68 -12.29
N LEU A 97 6.56 -19.42 -12.52
CA LEU A 97 7.03 -18.60 -13.63
C LEU A 97 7.80 -17.42 -13.06
N THR A 98 9.11 -17.41 -13.29
CA THR A 98 9.97 -16.30 -12.88
C THR A 98 10.17 -15.36 -14.07
N THR A 99 9.85 -14.08 -13.87
CA THR A 99 10.02 -13.04 -14.87
C THR A 99 10.94 -11.97 -14.34
N ARG A 100 11.95 -11.58 -15.11
CA ARG A 100 12.81 -10.45 -14.77
C ARG A 100 12.09 -9.13 -15.06
N ALA A 101 12.43 -8.10 -14.31
CA ALA A 101 11.85 -6.75 -14.43
C ALA A 101 11.91 -6.19 -15.86
N GLU A 102 12.97 -6.51 -16.61
CA GLU A 102 13.18 -6.11 -18.01
C GLU A 102 12.19 -6.75 -18.99
N HIS A 103 11.68 -7.95 -18.68
CA HIS A 103 10.74 -8.70 -19.52
C HIS A 103 9.27 -8.50 -19.15
N ASP A 104 8.98 -7.90 -17.99
CA ASP A 104 7.63 -7.50 -17.57
C ASP A 104 7.67 -6.12 -16.91
N PRO A 105 7.80 -5.05 -17.70
CA PRO A 105 7.91 -3.69 -17.17
C PRO A 105 6.69 -3.23 -16.37
N ALA A 106 5.52 -3.82 -16.64
CA ALA A 106 4.29 -3.49 -15.90
C ALA A 106 4.33 -4.09 -14.50
N ALA A 107 4.61 -5.39 -14.36
CA ALA A 107 4.75 -6.04 -13.06
C ALA A 107 5.91 -5.44 -12.26
N ALA A 108 7.02 -5.13 -12.91
CA ALA A 108 8.16 -4.47 -12.27
C ALA A 108 7.80 -3.07 -11.72
N ARG A 109 6.97 -2.30 -12.42
CA ARG A 109 6.47 -1.00 -11.91
C ARG A 109 5.58 -1.17 -10.71
N ILE A 110 4.63 -2.12 -10.76
CA ILE A 110 3.76 -2.42 -9.62
C ILE A 110 4.60 -2.84 -8.42
N GLY A 111 5.58 -3.73 -8.61
CA GLY A 111 6.51 -4.15 -7.56
C GLY A 111 7.28 -2.99 -6.96
N ARG A 112 7.82 -2.07 -7.77
CA ARG A 112 8.52 -0.87 -7.27
C ARG A 112 7.59 0.07 -6.49
N VAL A 113 6.36 0.30 -6.97
CA VAL A 113 5.38 1.13 -6.26
C VAL A 113 5.02 0.49 -4.92
N MET A 114 4.73 -0.82 -4.90
CA MET A 114 4.42 -1.55 -3.66
C MET A 114 5.60 -1.50 -2.68
N ASN A 115 6.82 -1.73 -3.17
CA ASN A 115 8.01 -1.69 -2.34
C ASN A 115 8.25 -0.29 -1.79
N ALA A 116 8.14 0.75 -2.62
CA ALA A 116 8.28 2.14 -2.21
C ALA A 116 7.21 2.55 -1.19
N LEU A 117 5.96 2.10 -1.34
CA LEU A 117 4.90 2.33 -0.37
C LEU A 117 5.20 1.69 0.99
N LEU A 118 5.61 0.42 0.97
CA LEU A 118 5.91 -0.33 2.20
C LEU A 118 7.14 0.20 2.93
N GLN A 119 8.05 0.85 2.22
CA GLN A 119 9.27 1.44 2.78
C GLN A 119 9.15 2.95 3.04
N GLY A 120 8.03 3.56 2.68
CA GLY A 120 7.88 5.01 2.76
C GLY A 120 8.83 5.79 1.85
N ASP A 121 9.31 5.18 0.75
CA ASP A 121 10.19 5.84 -0.22
C ASP A 121 9.40 6.84 -1.09
N THR A 122 9.26 8.04 -0.56
CA THR A 122 8.54 9.14 -1.20
C THR A 122 9.23 9.66 -2.45
N ALA A 123 10.54 9.54 -2.54
CA ALA A 123 11.32 9.99 -3.70
C ALA A 123 10.97 9.13 -4.93
N THR A 124 10.96 7.82 -4.78
CA THR A 124 10.53 6.89 -5.84
C THR A 124 9.05 7.09 -6.19
N LEU A 125 8.17 7.22 -5.20
CA LEU A 125 6.74 7.46 -5.45
C LEU A 125 6.49 8.79 -6.16
N GLY A 126 7.18 9.84 -5.77
CA GLY A 126 7.06 11.18 -6.36
C GLY A 126 7.42 11.28 -7.84
N GLN A 127 8.18 10.32 -8.37
CA GLN A 127 8.48 10.25 -9.81
C GLN A 127 7.22 9.95 -10.64
N TRP A 128 6.27 9.21 -10.08
CA TRP A 128 5.07 8.75 -10.82
C TRP A 128 3.78 9.33 -10.29
N PHE A 129 3.76 9.79 -9.03
CA PHE A 129 2.54 10.26 -8.37
C PHE A 129 2.70 11.69 -7.82
N GLN A 130 1.61 12.39 -7.78
CA GLN A 130 1.40 13.44 -6.79
C GLN A 130 0.99 12.74 -5.50
N ILE A 131 1.61 13.13 -4.39
CA ILE A 131 1.42 12.49 -3.09
C ILE A 131 0.75 13.53 -2.19
N ALA A 132 -0.37 13.19 -1.58
CA ALA A 132 -0.98 13.96 -0.52
C ALA A 132 -1.07 13.08 0.73
N ALA A 133 -0.51 13.54 1.84
CA ALA A 133 -0.44 12.81 3.10
C ALA A 133 -1.17 13.57 4.20
N GLN A 134 -1.90 12.83 5.03
CA GLN A 134 -2.64 13.38 6.16
C GLN A 134 -2.50 12.48 7.38
N ILE A 135 -2.42 13.08 8.57
CA ILE A 135 -2.48 12.38 9.86
C ILE A 135 -3.67 12.95 10.63
N GLY A 136 -4.54 12.07 11.08
CA GLY A 136 -5.71 12.37 11.88
C GLY A 136 -5.77 11.57 13.18
N ALA A 137 -6.85 11.74 13.92
CA ALA A 137 -7.06 11.04 15.19
C ALA A 137 -7.20 9.52 15.06
N GLN A 138 -7.57 9.02 13.87
CA GLN A 138 -7.79 7.59 13.61
C GLN A 138 -6.66 6.95 12.80
N GLY A 139 -5.54 7.63 12.62
CA GLY A 139 -4.42 7.14 11.84
C GLY A 139 -4.03 8.10 10.73
N TRP A 140 -3.39 7.57 9.70
CA TRP A 140 -2.88 8.33 8.57
C TRP A 140 -3.48 7.85 7.24
N SER A 141 -3.43 8.71 6.25
CA SER A 141 -3.73 8.37 4.86
C SER A 141 -2.74 9.01 3.89
N ILE A 142 -2.44 8.29 2.82
CA ILE A 142 -1.67 8.76 1.67
C ILE A 142 -2.55 8.59 0.44
N THR A 143 -2.75 9.67 -0.30
CA THR A 143 -3.40 9.64 -1.61
C THR A 143 -2.34 9.82 -2.69
N LEU A 144 -2.30 8.88 -3.63
CA LEU A 144 -1.40 8.87 -4.77
C LEU A 144 -2.22 9.09 -6.05
N THR A 145 -1.98 10.23 -6.71
CA THR A 145 -2.60 10.55 -7.99
C THR A 145 -1.53 10.41 -9.07
N PRO A 146 -1.70 9.51 -10.05
CA PRO A 146 -0.70 9.34 -11.09
C PRO A 146 -0.45 10.62 -11.87
N ARG A 147 0.83 10.93 -12.11
CA ARG A 147 1.21 11.98 -13.05
C ARG A 147 0.90 11.54 -14.47
N LYS A 148 0.92 12.46 -15.45
CA LYS A 148 0.78 12.10 -16.86
C LYS A 148 1.80 11.02 -17.24
N GLY A 149 1.37 10.02 -17.98
CA GLY A 149 2.23 8.92 -18.42
C GLY A 149 1.55 7.54 -18.34
N PRO A 150 2.33 6.47 -18.48
CA PRO A 150 1.78 5.10 -18.54
C PRO A 150 0.98 4.69 -17.32
N MET A 151 1.31 5.21 -16.12
CA MET A 151 0.58 4.88 -14.90
C MET A 151 -0.85 5.44 -14.91
N ALA A 152 -1.04 6.65 -15.42
CA ALA A 152 -2.34 7.30 -15.54
C ALA A 152 -3.28 6.60 -16.56
N ALA A 153 -2.73 5.77 -17.45
CA ALA A 153 -3.52 4.97 -18.36
C ALA A 153 -4.26 3.81 -17.64
N PHE A 154 -3.77 3.37 -16.50
CA PHE A 154 -4.34 2.24 -15.75
C PHE A 154 -4.96 2.66 -14.43
N LEU A 155 -4.38 3.63 -13.75
CA LEU A 155 -4.77 4.03 -12.40
C LEU A 155 -5.23 5.49 -12.39
N LYS A 156 -6.40 5.73 -11.81
CA LYS A 156 -6.95 7.07 -11.56
C LYS A 156 -6.45 7.62 -10.21
N SER A 157 -6.50 6.79 -9.18
CA SER A 157 -6.02 7.13 -7.85
C SER A 157 -5.74 5.87 -7.04
N MET A 158 -4.83 6.00 -6.05
CA MET A 158 -4.61 5.01 -5.00
C MET A 158 -4.64 5.72 -3.66
N GLN A 159 -5.35 5.16 -2.70
CA GLN A 159 -5.35 5.62 -1.33
C GLN A 159 -4.83 4.50 -0.42
N VAL A 160 -3.89 4.83 0.43
CA VAL A 160 -3.34 3.93 1.46
C VAL A 160 -3.67 4.51 2.81
N MET A 161 -4.21 3.70 3.69
CA MET A 161 -4.63 4.11 5.03
C MET A 161 -4.02 3.18 6.06
N GLY A 162 -3.67 3.73 7.21
CA GLY A 162 -3.11 2.95 8.30
C GLY A 162 -2.99 3.70 9.62
N ASP A 163 -2.45 3.00 10.58
CA ASP A 163 -2.05 3.52 11.88
C ASP A 163 -0.58 3.17 12.15
N LYS A 164 -0.32 2.14 12.93
CA LYS A 164 1.00 1.52 13.09
C LYS A 164 1.40 0.70 11.84
N PHE A 165 0.41 0.14 11.15
CA PHE A 165 0.56 -0.67 9.93
C PHE A 165 -0.33 -0.12 8.83
N VAL A 166 -0.09 -0.53 7.60
CA VAL A 166 -1.06 -0.35 6.52
C VAL A 166 -2.29 -1.19 6.82
N GLN A 167 -3.46 -0.55 6.94
CA GLN A 167 -4.74 -1.19 7.24
C GLN A 167 -5.58 -1.43 5.99
N ALA A 168 -5.48 -0.51 5.03
CA ALA A 168 -6.27 -0.62 3.81
C ALA A 168 -5.58 0.06 2.62
N VAL A 169 -5.88 -0.48 1.44
CA VAL A 169 -5.52 0.12 0.15
C VAL A 169 -6.76 0.16 -0.73
N ALA A 170 -7.00 1.31 -1.31
CA ALA A 170 -8.07 1.53 -2.28
C ALA A 170 -7.45 1.97 -3.61
N LEU A 171 -7.81 1.30 -4.70
CA LEU A 171 -7.41 1.65 -6.05
C LEU A 171 -8.67 1.97 -6.87
N ASP A 172 -8.64 3.07 -7.60
CA ASP A 172 -9.64 3.39 -8.62
C ASP A 172 -8.92 3.39 -9.96
N GLU A 173 -9.36 2.48 -10.84
CA GLU A 173 -8.75 2.25 -12.14
C GLU A 173 -9.36 3.16 -13.21
N SER A 174 -8.61 3.46 -14.26
CA SER A 174 -9.05 4.40 -15.31
C SER A 174 -10.19 3.85 -16.18
N ASN A 175 -10.36 2.52 -16.21
CA ASN A 175 -11.46 1.84 -16.89
C ASN A 175 -12.78 1.80 -16.10
N GLY A 176 -12.79 2.37 -14.88
CA GLY A 176 -13.96 2.36 -13.99
C GLY A 176 -13.98 1.22 -12.99
N ASP A 177 -13.02 0.29 -13.04
CA ASP A 177 -12.87 -0.74 -12.03
C ASP A 177 -12.37 -0.13 -10.71
N SER A 178 -12.63 -0.83 -9.62
CA SER A 178 -12.04 -0.47 -8.33
C SER A 178 -11.62 -1.70 -7.55
N THR A 179 -10.53 -1.55 -6.78
CA THR A 179 -10.04 -2.60 -5.89
C THR A 179 -9.92 -2.03 -4.49
N ARG A 180 -10.41 -2.77 -3.51
CA ARG A 180 -10.32 -2.44 -2.08
C ARG A 180 -9.68 -3.62 -1.37
N ILE A 181 -8.62 -3.35 -0.62
CA ILE A 181 -7.87 -4.35 0.13
C ILE A 181 -7.89 -3.94 1.60
N ARG A 182 -8.23 -4.85 2.47
CA ARG A 182 -8.13 -4.69 3.92
C ARG A 182 -7.12 -5.68 4.46
N PHE A 183 -6.23 -5.20 5.32
CA PHE A 183 -5.24 -6.02 6.00
C PHE A 183 -5.65 -6.25 7.45
N LEU A 184 -5.52 -7.47 7.89
CA LEU A 184 -5.99 -7.96 9.18
C LEU A 184 -4.88 -8.76 9.85
N ASN A 185 -4.97 -8.93 11.17
CA ASN A 185 -4.13 -9.85 11.93
C ASN A 185 -2.62 -9.62 11.72
N HIS A 186 -2.20 -8.34 11.73
CA HIS A 186 -0.81 -7.98 11.59
C HIS A 186 0.05 -8.56 12.70
N ARG A 187 1.19 -9.13 12.34
CA ARG A 187 2.17 -9.69 13.28
C ARG A 187 3.58 -9.63 12.71
N ASP A 188 4.58 -9.80 13.55
CA ASP A 188 5.97 -9.94 13.10
C ASP A 188 6.09 -11.16 12.16
N ALA A 189 6.90 -10.99 11.11
CA ALA A 189 7.12 -12.05 10.12
C ALA A 189 8.17 -13.09 10.53
N ALA A 190 8.96 -12.85 11.56
CA ALA A 190 9.99 -13.78 12.00
C ALA A 190 9.40 -14.94 12.85
N PRO A 191 9.96 -16.17 12.76
CA PRO A 191 10.92 -16.63 11.76
C PRO A 191 10.27 -16.93 10.39
N LEU A 192 11.08 -16.92 9.33
CA LEU A 192 10.66 -17.41 8.01
C LEU A 192 10.69 -18.93 7.96
N SER A 193 9.71 -19.54 7.27
CA SER A 193 9.78 -20.94 6.87
C SER A 193 10.88 -21.15 5.81
N GLU A 194 11.28 -22.41 5.59
CA GLU A 194 12.27 -22.75 4.56
C GLU A 194 11.79 -22.33 3.15
N GLN A 195 10.52 -22.56 2.83
CA GLN A 195 9.92 -22.16 1.57
C GLN A 195 9.92 -20.63 1.39
N GLU A 196 9.63 -19.87 2.43
CA GLU A 196 9.65 -18.42 2.36
C GLU A 196 11.07 -17.87 2.18
N ARG A 197 12.06 -18.48 2.85
CA ARG A 197 13.48 -18.13 2.64
C ARG A 197 13.89 -18.38 1.20
N GLU A 198 13.52 -19.54 0.63
CA GLU A 198 13.78 -19.86 -0.78
C GLU A 198 13.11 -18.82 -1.71
N LEU A 199 11.83 -18.53 -1.49
CA LEU A 199 11.07 -17.59 -2.30
C LEU A 199 11.60 -16.15 -2.22
N LEU A 200 12.13 -15.75 -1.09
CA LEU A 200 12.73 -14.42 -0.87
C LEU A 200 14.23 -14.37 -1.17
N ASP A 201 14.87 -15.53 -1.44
CA ASP A 201 16.31 -15.65 -1.62
C ASP A 201 17.12 -15.18 -0.39
N VAL A 202 16.63 -15.53 0.79
CA VAL A 202 17.26 -15.22 2.08
C VAL A 202 17.97 -16.45 2.59
N ARG A 203 19.27 -16.33 2.84
CA ARG A 203 20.12 -17.38 3.42
C ARG A 203 20.08 -17.37 4.93
#